data_6e198557fe3a3a61504aa9038f73d29e
#
_entry.id   6e198557fe3a3a61504aa9038f73d29e
#
_cell.length_a   1.000
_cell.length_b   1.000
_cell.length_c   1.000
_cell.angle_alpha   90.00
_cell.angle_beta   90.00
_cell.angle_gamma   90.00
#
_symmetry.space_group_name_H-M   'P 1'
#
loop_
_entity.id
_entity.type
_entity.pdbx_description
1 polymer ?
#
loop_
_entity_poly.entity_id
_entity_poly.type
_entity_poly.pdbx_seq_one_letter_code
_entity_poly.pdbx_strand_id
1 'polypeptide(L)' 'MANVKVMSHHTGGQVRDMEGSTPGELAQQMDLTLSGTVIYVDESEARASQQLTDGQVVSFQRSKVASGR' A
#
# COMPACT_ATOMS: atom_id res chain seq x y z
N MET A 1 16.23 -2.81 1.28
CA MET A 1 14.94 -2.15 1.30
C MET A 1 14.74 -1.36 0.04
N ALA A 2 13.52 -1.24 -0.39
CA ALA A 2 13.21 -0.55 -1.63
C ALA A 2 12.72 0.87 -1.34
N ASN A 3 13.10 1.79 -2.20
CA ASN A 3 12.56 3.15 -2.15
C ASN A 3 11.38 3.20 -3.10
N VAL A 4 10.21 3.42 -2.56
CA VAL A 4 8.98 3.36 -3.34
C VAL A 4 8.13 4.60 -3.09
N LYS A 5 7.19 4.83 -3.98
CA LYS A 5 6.22 5.89 -3.80
C LYS A 5 4.93 5.26 -3.28
N VAL A 6 4.37 5.87 -2.25
CA VAL A 6 3.22 5.30 -1.57
C VAL A 6 2.07 6.29 -1.58
N MET A 7 0.90 5.81 -1.95
CA MET A 7 -0.35 6.56 -1.86
C MET A 7 -1.29 5.83 -0.94
N SER A 8 -2.09 6.58 -0.21
CA SER A 8 -3.07 5.97 0.68
C SER A 8 -4.31 6.86 0.73
N HIS A 9 -5.47 6.22 0.80
CA HIS A 9 -6.71 6.98 0.97
C HIS A 9 -6.73 7.73 2.30
N HIS A 10 -5.94 7.28 3.27
CA HIS A 10 -5.86 7.98 4.56
C HIS A 10 -5.12 9.30 4.44
N THR A 11 -4.29 9.47 3.43
CA THR A 11 -3.55 10.71 3.27
C THR A 11 -4.16 11.59 2.19
N GLY A 12 -5.36 11.30 1.78
CA GLY A 12 -6.03 12.08 0.74
C GLY A 12 -5.43 11.89 -0.63
N GLY A 13 -4.73 10.79 -0.84
CA GLY A 13 -4.14 10.50 -2.14
C GLY A 13 -2.77 11.12 -2.35
N GLN A 14 -2.20 11.71 -1.32
CA GLN A 14 -0.86 12.28 -1.46
C GLN A 14 0.18 11.19 -1.64
N VAL A 15 1.15 11.45 -2.51
CA VAL A 15 2.22 10.50 -2.77
C VAL A 15 3.37 10.82 -1.83
N ARG A 16 3.90 9.80 -1.18
CA ARG A 16 5.04 9.94 -0.27
C ARG A 16 6.14 8.99 -0.69
N ASP A 17 7.38 9.41 -0.50
CA ASP A 17 8.51 8.52 -0.72
C ASP A 17 8.77 7.77 0.56
N MET A 18 8.79 6.46 0.50
CA MET A 18 9.00 5.62 1.67
C MET A 18 9.96 4.49 1.35
N GLU A 19 10.53 3.91 2.38
CA GLU A 19 11.45 2.81 2.26
C GLU A 19 10.89 1.61 2.97
N GLY A 20 10.89 0.47 2.31
CA GLY A 20 10.42 -0.77 2.90
C GLY A 20 10.57 -1.92 1.94
N SER A 21 10.54 -3.14 2.45
CA SER A 21 10.68 -4.34 1.63
C SER A 21 9.34 -4.87 1.14
N THR A 22 8.29 -4.62 1.88
CA THR A 22 6.95 -5.15 1.54
C THR A 22 5.90 -4.10 1.85
N PRO A 23 4.71 -4.20 1.22
CA PRO A 23 3.62 -3.30 1.57
C PRO A 23 3.23 -3.37 3.04
N GLY A 24 3.33 -4.55 3.65
CA GLY A 24 3.02 -4.68 5.07
C GLY A 24 3.94 -3.84 5.93
N GLU A 25 5.22 -3.76 5.56
CA GLU A 25 6.17 -2.92 6.27
C GLU A 25 5.80 -1.45 6.15
N LEU A 26 5.41 -1.04 4.95
CA LEU A 26 5.01 0.34 4.72
C LEU A 26 3.76 0.69 5.53
N ALA A 27 2.82 -0.24 5.60
CA ALA A 27 1.62 -0.01 6.38
C ALA A 27 1.94 0.16 7.85
N GLN A 28 2.88 -0.62 8.36
CA GLN A 28 3.31 -0.48 9.75
C GLN A 28 3.92 0.88 10.01
N GLN A 29 4.73 1.36 9.08
CA GLN A 29 5.35 2.67 9.23
C GLN A 29 4.31 3.79 9.24
N MET A 30 3.21 3.59 8.53
CA MET A 30 2.15 4.59 8.46
C MET A 30 1.06 4.38 9.51
N ASP A 31 1.24 3.38 10.36
CA ASP A 31 0.23 3.02 11.36
C ASP A 31 -1.11 2.73 10.69
N LEU A 32 -1.06 2.06 9.55
CA LEU A 32 -2.23 1.76 8.77
C LEU A 32 -2.68 0.33 8.99
N THR A 33 -3.96 0.14 9.22
CA THR A 33 -4.52 -1.19 9.38
C THR A 33 -4.78 -1.79 8.01
N LEU A 34 -4.30 -3.00 7.77
CA LEU A 34 -4.51 -3.65 6.48
C LEU A 34 -5.89 -4.32 6.37
N SER A 35 -6.58 -4.50 7.48
CA SER A 35 -7.91 -5.07 7.44
C SER A 35 -8.83 -4.14 6.67
N GLY A 36 -9.48 -4.66 5.64
CA GLY A 36 -10.34 -3.85 4.78
C GLY A 36 -9.59 -2.96 3.81
N THR A 37 -8.30 -3.21 3.64
CA THR A 37 -7.48 -2.42 2.72
C THR A 37 -7.00 -3.29 1.58
N VAL A 38 -7.06 -2.77 0.37
CA VAL A 38 -6.55 -3.44 -0.82
C VAL A 38 -5.25 -2.77 -1.21
N ILE A 39 -4.25 -3.57 -1.54
CA ILE A 39 -2.93 -3.07 -1.89
C ILE A 39 -2.70 -3.23 -3.38
N TYR A 40 -2.21 -2.18 -4.02
CA TYR A 40 -1.82 -2.24 -5.42
C TYR A 40 -0.36 -1.84 -5.56
N VAL A 41 0.39 -2.59 -6.34
CA VAL A 41 1.76 -2.26 -6.68
C VAL A 41 1.82 -2.11 -8.19
N ASP A 42 2.20 -0.93 -8.67
CA ASP A 42 2.23 -0.61 -10.09
C ASP A 42 0.89 -0.93 -10.76
N GLU A 43 -0.19 -0.58 -10.07
CA GLU A 43 -1.56 -0.74 -10.56
C GLU A 43 -2.05 -2.19 -10.61
N SER A 44 -1.29 -3.11 -10.04
CA SER A 44 -1.71 -4.51 -9.94
C SER A 44 -1.94 -4.86 -8.49
N GLU A 45 -2.99 -5.61 -8.22
CA GLU A 45 -3.28 -6.02 -6.85
C GLU A 45 -2.14 -6.86 -6.29
N ALA A 46 -1.76 -6.61 -5.06
CA ALA A 46 -0.63 -7.27 -4.44
C ALA A 46 -0.95 -7.67 -3.02
N ARG A 47 -0.08 -8.51 -2.46
CA ARG A 47 -0.22 -8.95 -1.09
C ARG A 47 0.70 -8.16 -0.20
N ALA A 48 0.39 -8.14 1.09
CA ALA A 48 1.22 -7.44 2.06
C ALA A 48 2.63 -8.01 2.15
N SER A 49 2.82 -9.25 1.74
CA SER A 49 4.14 -9.89 1.79
C SER A 49 4.89 -9.82 0.47
N GLN A 50 4.36 -9.13 -0.54
CA GLN A 50 5.04 -9.07 -1.82
C GLN A 50 6.33 -8.30 -1.72
N GLN A 51 7.39 -8.82 -2.34
CA GLN A 51 8.69 -8.15 -2.33
C GLN A 51 8.63 -6.93 -3.23
N LEU A 52 9.05 -5.80 -2.71
CA LEU A 52 9.07 -4.55 -3.47
C LEU A 52 10.45 -4.27 -4.05
N THR A 53 10.48 -3.51 -5.14
CA THR A 53 11.73 -3.07 -5.75
C THR A 53 11.70 -1.56 -5.88
N ASP A 54 12.89 -0.96 -6.04
CA ASP A 54 13.01 0.49 -6.16
C ASP A 54 12.19 1.02 -7.31
N GLY A 55 11.53 2.12 -7.07
CA GLY A 55 10.79 2.81 -8.12
C GLY A 55 9.37 2.36 -8.28
N GLN A 56 8.93 1.37 -7.53
CA GLN A 56 7.54 0.92 -7.64
C GLN A 56 6.60 1.89 -6.93
N VAL A 57 5.35 1.88 -7.34
CA VAL A 57 4.31 2.70 -6.74
C VAL A 57 3.37 1.78 -5.98
N VAL A 58 3.22 2.02 -4.69
CA VAL A 58 2.35 1.21 -3.84
C VAL A 58 1.14 2.06 -3.46
N SER A 59 -0.04 1.51 -3.63
CA SER A 59 -1.28 2.21 -3.33
C SER A 59 -2.09 1.40 -2.34
N PHE A 60 -2.49 2.03 -1.25
CA PHE A 60 -3.36 1.41 -0.27
C PHE A 60 -4.74 2.03 -0.43
N GLN A 61 -5.72 1.21 -0.78
CA GLN A 61 -7.05 1.70 -1.04
C GLN A 61 -8.06 0.97 -0.17
N ARG A 62 -9.17 1.63 0.11
CA ARG A 62 -10.21 1.01 0.90
C ARG A 62 -10.86 -0.10 0.08
N SER A 63 -11.08 -1.23 0.70
CA SER A 63 -11.76 -2.33 0.04
C SER A 63 -13.22 -1.96 -0.17
N LYS A 64 -13.73 -2.25 -1.34
CA LYS A 64 -15.12 -2.00 -1.62
C LYS A 64 -15.98 -3.19 -1.38
N VAL A 65 -15.46 -4.21 -0.89
CA VAL A 65 -16.22 -5.39 -0.72
C VAL A 65 -17.08 -5.19 0.41
N ALA A 66 -17.82 -4.67 0.46
CA ALA A 66 -18.56 -4.63 1.55
C ALA A 66 -19.82 -5.18 1.40
N SER A 67 -19.72 -5.37 1.23
CA SER A 67 -20.57 -5.55 1.10
C SER A 67 -21.44 -5.97 0.93
N GLY A 68 -21.41 -6.09 0.70
CA GLY A 68 -22.03 -6.53 0.48
C GLY A 68 -22.85 -6.69 0.60
N ARG A 69 -22.70 -6.54 0.49
CA ARG A 69 -23.34 -6.77 0.54
C ARG A 69 -23.74 -6.79 0.74
#